data_fa1e007598373e6b9abfad4d41374f22
#
_entry.id   fa1e007598373e6b9abfad4d41374f22
#
_cell.length_a   1.000
_cell.length_b   1.000
_cell.length_c   1.000
_cell.angle_alpha   90.00
_cell.angle_beta   90.00
_cell.angle_gamma   90.00
#
_symmetry.space_group_name_H-M   'P 1'
#
loop_
_entity.id
_entity.type
_entity.pdbx_description
1 polymer ?
#
loop_
_entity_poly.entity_id
_entity_poly.type
_entity_poly.pdbx_seq_one_letter_code
_entity_poly.pdbx_strand_id
1 'polypeptide(L)'
;MSDFIPFMQELLEDWAPVSARRMFGGHGLYHEGLMFAIVMEQRLYLKADEVNRPEFETLGLAPFTYAMKGKDVALSYWAAPDEIFDEPSEAVRWARSAWDAALRGHLAKAQARSRTKARMANKKDSRSSRG
;
A
#
# COMPACT_ATOMS: atom_id res chain seq x y z
N MET A 1 8.55 14.74 18.56
CA MET A 1 7.71 15.05 17.40
C MET A 1 8.52 14.93 16.14
N SER A 2 8.00 14.19 15.21
CA SER A 2 8.75 13.91 14.00
C SER A 2 8.33 14.86 12.88
N ASP A 3 9.30 15.49 12.23
CA ASP A 3 9.08 16.26 11.03
C ASP A 3 9.08 15.36 9.80
N PHE A 4 9.10 14.04 9.99
CA PHE A 4 9.20 13.08 8.92
C PHE A 4 7.99 13.13 7.97
N ILE A 5 6.77 13.27 8.52
CA ILE A 5 5.58 13.32 7.70
C ILE A 5 5.56 14.57 6.80
N PRO A 6 5.75 15.80 7.35
CA PRO A 6 5.84 16.98 6.48
C PRO A 6 6.98 16.87 5.46
N PHE A 7 8.11 16.27 5.85
CA PHE A 7 9.22 16.06 4.94
C PHE A 7 8.81 15.17 3.77
N MET A 8 8.10 14.07 4.02
CA MET A 8 7.63 13.18 2.96
C MET A 8 6.60 13.88 2.07
N GLN A 9 5.72 14.66 2.64
CA GLN A 9 4.71 15.40 1.87
C GLN A 9 5.38 16.40 0.93
N GLU A 10 6.41 17.08 1.40
CA GLU A 10 7.19 18.01 0.58
C GLU A 10 7.97 17.29 -0.50
N LEU A 11 8.60 16.17 -0.14
CA LEU A 11 9.40 15.36 -1.07
C LEU A 11 8.56 14.86 -2.25
N LEU A 12 7.29 14.61 -2.02
CA LEU A 12 6.37 14.04 -3.02
C LEU A 12 5.44 15.07 -3.64
N GLU A 13 5.59 16.36 -3.32
CA GLU A 13 4.64 17.38 -3.78
C GLU A 13 4.56 17.52 -5.30
N ASP A 14 5.66 17.27 -6.01
CA ASP A 14 5.66 17.34 -7.48
C ASP A 14 4.83 16.22 -8.11
N TRP A 15 4.60 15.14 -7.39
CA TRP A 15 3.78 14.04 -7.87
C TRP A 15 2.32 14.27 -7.53
N ALA A 16 2.02 14.46 -6.26
CA ALA A 16 0.63 14.48 -5.80
C ALA A 16 0.52 14.93 -4.36
N PRO A 17 -0.65 15.45 -3.96
CA PRO A 17 -0.91 15.66 -2.54
C PRO A 17 -0.96 14.32 -1.81
N VAL A 18 -0.29 14.25 -0.68
CA VAL A 18 -0.24 13.05 0.16
C VAL A 18 -0.81 13.40 1.52
N SER A 19 -1.79 12.63 1.97
CA SER A 19 -2.33 12.79 3.31
C SER A 19 -1.78 11.71 4.24
N ALA A 20 -1.78 11.97 5.53
CA ALA A 20 -1.27 11.03 6.52
C ALA A 20 -2.32 10.79 7.60
N ARG A 21 -2.42 9.55 8.06
CA ARG A 21 -3.32 9.15 9.14
C ARG A 21 -2.57 8.31 10.15
N ARG A 22 -2.81 8.55 11.42
CA ARG A 22 -2.20 7.77 12.49
C ARG A 22 -2.73 6.35 12.49
N MET A 23 -1.83 5.38 12.65
CA MET A 23 -2.21 3.97 12.77
C MET A 23 -1.07 3.16 13.40
N PHE A 24 -1.42 2.26 14.30
CA PHE A 24 -0.48 1.29 14.91
C PHE A 24 0.81 1.92 15.46
N GLY A 25 0.71 3.12 16.02
CA GLY A 25 1.89 3.81 16.54
C GLY A 25 2.71 4.53 15.49
N GLY A 26 2.30 4.48 14.23
CA GLY A 26 2.95 5.18 13.13
C GLY A 26 1.93 5.94 12.30
N HIS A 27 2.16 6.02 11.02
CA HIS A 27 1.28 6.72 10.08
C HIS A 27 1.15 5.94 8.78
N GLY A 28 -0.04 5.98 8.18
CA GLY A 28 -0.23 5.57 6.80
C GLY A 28 -0.22 6.79 5.90
N LEU A 29 0.41 6.68 4.74
CA LEU A 29 0.40 7.73 3.73
C LEU A 29 -0.58 7.35 2.63
N TYR A 30 -1.41 8.31 2.25
CA TYR A 30 -2.51 8.10 1.32
C TYR A 30 -2.47 9.08 0.17
N HIS A 31 -2.87 8.61 -0.99
CA HIS A 31 -3.15 9.46 -2.14
C HIS A 31 -4.47 8.97 -2.76
N GLU A 32 -5.39 9.88 -2.98
CA GLU A 32 -6.73 9.57 -3.50
C GLU A 32 -7.41 8.43 -2.72
N GLY A 33 -7.27 8.48 -1.40
CA GLY A 33 -7.93 7.53 -0.51
C GLY A 33 -7.27 6.15 -0.43
N LEU A 34 -6.19 5.92 -1.16
CA LEU A 34 -5.48 4.64 -1.12
C LEU A 34 -4.18 4.76 -0.35
N MET A 35 -4.00 3.88 0.62
CA MET A 35 -2.75 3.83 1.39
C MET A 35 -1.67 3.15 0.56
N PHE A 36 -0.55 3.83 0.36
CA PHE A 36 0.56 3.29 -0.41
C PHE A 36 1.86 3.19 0.38
N ALA A 37 1.89 3.71 1.60
CA ALA A 37 3.10 3.68 2.42
C ALA A 37 2.74 3.69 3.90
N ILE A 38 3.68 3.19 4.70
CA ILE A 38 3.60 3.21 6.16
C ILE A 38 4.86 3.89 6.68
N VAL A 39 4.70 4.79 7.63
CA VAL A 39 5.81 5.40 8.36
C VAL A 39 5.78 4.86 9.79
N MET A 40 6.86 4.21 10.19
CA MET A 40 6.98 3.62 11.52
C MET A 40 8.39 3.88 12.03
N GLU A 41 8.50 4.50 13.20
CA GLU A 41 9.82 4.81 13.82
C GLU A 41 10.74 5.54 12.86
N GLN A 42 10.21 6.52 12.14
CA GLN A 42 10.95 7.32 11.14
C GLN A 42 11.52 6.49 10.00
N ARG A 43 10.91 5.34 9.73
CA ARG A 43 11.23 4.50 8.58
C ARG A 43 10.05 4.45 7.63
N LEU A 44 10.35 4.42 6.35
CA LEU A 44 9.33 4.38 5.31
C LEU A 44 9.24 2.98 4.71
N TYR A 45 8.02 2.48 4.59
CA TYR A 45 7.73 1.20 3.94
C TYR A 45 6.72 1.47 2.84
N LEU A 46 6.96 0.90 1.67
CA LEU A 46 6.15 1.14 0.47
C LEU A 46 5.35 -0.10 0.09
N LYS A 47 4.15 0.12 -0.41
CA LYS A 47 3.28 -0.97 -0.84
C LYS A 47 3.95 -1.77 -1.97
N ALA A 48 3.96 -3.09 -1.83
CA ALA A 48 4.52 -3.99 -2.82
C ALA A 48 3.50 -5.07 -3.20
N ASP A 49 3.56 -5.50 -4.44
CA ASP A 49 2.78 -6.63 -4.93
C ASP A 49 3.68 -7.46 -5.86
N GLU A 50 3.10 -8.41 -6.57
CA GLU A 50 3.89 -9.28 -7.46
C GLU A 50 4.61 -8.50 -8.57
N VAL A 51 4.05 -7.35 -8.97
CA VAL A 51 4.60 -6.56 -10.07
C VAL A 51 5.84 -5.79 -9.65
N ASN A 52 5.80 -5.09 -8.50
CA ASN A 52 6.91 -4.23 -8.08
C ASN A 52 7.84 -4.85 -7.05
N ARG A 53 7.48 -5.99 -6.45
CA ARG A 53 8.33 -6.66 -5.45
C ARG A 53 9.75 -6.94 -5.95
N PRO A 54 9.96 -7.38 -7.20
CA PRO A 54 11.31 -7.67 -7.66
C PRO A 54 12.29 -6.51 -7.54
N GLU A 55 11.84 -5.27 -7.67
CA GLU A 55 12.72 -4.11 -7.47
C GLU A 55 13.25 -4.04 -6.04
N PHE A 56 12.38 -4.31 -5.05
CA PHE A 56 12.80 -4.32 -3.65
C PHE A 56 13.77 -5.47 -3.40
N GLU A 57 13.47 -6.64 -3.93
CA GLU A 57 14.30 -7.83 -3.74
C GLU A 57 15.70 -7.64 -4.34
N THR A 58 15.78 -7.04 -5.51
CA THR A 58 17.05 -6.77 -6.19
C THR A 58 17.96 -5.89 -5.34
N LEU A 59 17.38 -4.95 -4.58
CA LEU A 59 18.14 -4.05 -3.71
C LEU A 59 18.38 -4.64 -2.32
N GLY A 60 17.92 -5.86 -2.08
CA GLY A 60 18.10 -6.50 -0.78
C GLY A 60 17.24 -5.90 0.32
N LEU A 61 16.15 -5.24 -0.05
CA LEU A 61 15.25 -4.65 0.92
C LEU A 61 14.32 -5.71 1.52
N ALA A 62 13.81 -5.45 2.72
CA ALA A 62 13.04 -6.43 3.46
C ALA A 62 11.58 -5.98 3.64
N PRO A 63 10.63 -6.93 3.73
CA PRO A 63 9.25 -6.59 4.02
C PRO A 63 9.09 -6.11 5.47
N PHE A 64 8.08 -5.28 5.69
CA PHE A 64 7.71 -4.86 7.03
C PHE A 64 7.07 -6.04 7.75
N THR A 65 7.54 -6.34 8.95
CA THR A 65 6.97 -7.39 9.78
C THR A 65 6.60 -6.82 11.15
N TYR A 66 5.58 -7.37 11.76
CA TYR A 66 5.26 -7.04 13.13
C TYR A 66 4.83 -8.30 13.87
N ALA A 67 5.03 -8.29 15.19
CA ALA A 67 4.69 -9.43 16.03
C ALA A 67 3.20 -9.42 16.33
N MET A 68 2.54 -10.54 16.07
CA MET A 68 1.13 -10.72 16.41
C MET A 68 0.97 -12.10 17.02
N LYS A 69 0.56 -12.15 18.29
CA LYS A 69 0.34 -13.41 19.02
C LYS A 69 1.57 -14.31 19.00
N GLY A 70 2.75 -13.72 19.17
CA GLY A 70 4.00 -14.47 19.20
C GLY A 70 4.56 -14.89 17.85
N LYS A 71 3.93 -14.47 16.77
CA LYS A 71 4.39 -14.76 15.40
C LYS A 71 4.72 -13.47 14.68
N ASP A 72 5.75 -13.50 13.84
CA ASP A 72 6.07 -12.40 12.96
C ASP A 72 5.19 -12.48 11.71
N VAL A 73 4.42 -11.42 11.48
CA VAL A 73 3.53 -11.33 10.32
C VAL A 73 4.13 -10.34 9.33
N ALA A 74 4.38 -10.80 8.11
CA ALA A 74 4.86 -9.94 7.04
C ALA A 74 3.67 -9.27 6.35
N LEU A 75 3.77 -7.96 6.19
CA LEU A 75 2.78 -7.19 5.45
C LEU A 75 3.27 -6.97 4.03
N SER A 76 2.35 -6.60 3.14
CA SER A 76 2.70 -6.29 1.75
C SER A 76 3.27 -4.87 1.62
N TYR A 77 4.14 -4.49 2.56
CA TYR A 77 4.87 -3.22 2.57
C TYR A 77 6.33 -3.54 2.79
N TRP A 78 7.20 -2.92 2.01
CA TRP A 78 8.63 -3.21 2.02
C TRP A 78 9.42 -1.94 2.32
N ALA A 79 10.56 -2.11 2.99
CA ALA A 79 11.43 -0.99 3.32
C ALA A 79 11.81 -0.22 2.05
N ALA A 80 11.74 1.11 2.14
CA ALA A 80 12.12 1.97 1.03
C ALA A 80 13.64 2.09 0.96
N PRO A 81 14.23 2.25 -0.25
CA PRO A 81 15.65 2.50 -0.35
C PRO A 81 15.99 3.88 0.20
N ASP A 82 17.15 3.99 0.86
CA ASP A 82 17.57 5.24 1.51
C ASP A 82 17.75 6.41 0.53
N GLU A 83 18.12 6.11 -0.70
CA GLU A 83 18.40 7.13 -1.71
C GLU A 83 17.20 8.00 -2.07
N ILE A 84 15.97 7.54 -1.80
CA ILE A 84 14.79 8.32 -2.11
C ILE A 84 14.70 9.60 -1.29
N PHE A 85 15.34 9.64 -0.12
CA PHE A 85 15.28 10.81 0.74
C PHE A 85 16.15 11.96 0.24
N ASP A 86 17.11 11.65 -0.63
CA ASP A 86 18.03 12.64 -1.16
C ASP A 86 17.65 13.09 -2.57
N GLU A 87 16.79 12.35 -3.27
CA GLU A 87 16.43 12.63 -4.64
C GLU A 87 14.91 12.62 -4.85
N PRO A 88 14.28 13.80 -4.98
CA PRO A 88 12.83 13.87 -5.15
C PRO A 88 12.30 13.07 -6.34
N SER A 89 13.04 13.02 -7.45
CA SER A 89 12.61 12.24 -8.61
C SER A 89 12.54 10.74 -8.33
N GLU A 90 13.49 10.23 -7.55
CA GLU A 90 13.45 8.82 -7.12
C GLU A 90 12.34 8.59 -6.12
N ALA A 91 12.12 9.52 -5.20
CA ALA A 91 11.02 9.43 -4.24
C ALA A 91 9.68 9.33 -4.97
N VAL A 92 9.47 10.16 -5.98
CA VAL A 92 8.24 10.13 -6.79
C VAL A 92 8.11 8.81 -7.54
N ARG A 93 9.18 8.33 -8.13
CA ARG A 93 9.16 7.06 -8.88
C ARG A 93 8.74 5.89 -7.98
N TRP A 94 9.35 5.79 -6.81
CA TRP A 94 9.03 4.72 -5.86
C TRP A 94 7.63 4.87 -5.28
N ALA A 95 7.21 6.10 -4.98
CA ALA A 95 5.87 6.36 -4.46
C ALA A 95 4.80 6.00 -5.48
N ARG A 96 5.00 6.36 -6.75
CA ARG A 96 4.06 6.01 -7.82
C ARG A 96 3.97 4.51 -8.00
N SER A 97 5.10 3.81 -7.97
CA SER A 97 5.12 2.34 -8.05
C SER A 97 4.32 1.72 -6.91
N ALA A 98 4.50 2.24 -5.69
CA ALA A 98 3.77 1.76 -4.52
C ALA A 98 2.27 2.06 -4.64
N TRP A 99 1.91 3.25 -5.10
CA TRP A 99 0.51 3.62 -5.29
C TRP A 99 -0.15 2.76 -6.37
N ASP A 100 0.58 2.48 -7.47
CA ASP A 100 0.09 1.59 -8.51
C ASP A 100 -0.19 0.19 -7.95
N ALA A 101 0.67 -0.30 -7.07
CA ALA A 101 0.46 -1.58 -6.40
C ALA A 101 -0.81 -1.54 -5.51
N ALA A 102 -0.99 -0.44 -4.78
CA ALA A 102 -2.19 -0.25 -3.96
C ALA A 102 -3.45 -0.21 -4.82
N LEU A 103 -3.38 0.46 -5.96
CA LEU A 103 -4.50 0.53 -6.91
C LEU A 103 -4.83 -0.83 -7.49
N ARG A 104 -3.84 -1.59 -7.91
CA ARG A 104 -4.06 -2.96 -8.41
C ARG A 104 -4.76 -3.83 -7.38
N GLY A 105 -4.33 -3.74 -6.13
CA GLY A 105 -4.95 -4.48 -5.03
C GLY A 105 -6.40 -4.05 -4.79
N HIS A 106 -6.64 -2.75 -4.84
CA HIS A 106 -7.99 -2.20 -4.68
C HIS A 106 -8.93 -2.68 -5.80
N LEU A 107 -8.47 -2.62 -7.04
CA LEU A 107 -9.25 -3.06 -8.19
C LEU A 107 -9.51 -4.57 -8.16
N ALA A 108 -8.55 -5.36 -7.75
CA ALA A 108 -8.71 -6.80 -7.62
C ALA A 108 -9.77 -7.15 -6.57
N LYS A 109 -9.77 -6.45 -5.44
CA LYS A 109 -10.78 -6.64 -4.40
C LYS A 109 -12.16 -6.23 -4.87
N ALA A 110 -12.27 -5.15 -5.63
CA ALA A 110 -13.53 -4.69 -6.19
C ALA A 110 -14.09 -5.71 -7.19
N GLN A 111 -13.23 -6.27 -8.04
CA GLN A 111 -13.63 -7.31 -8.98
C GLN A 111 -14.09 -8.58 -8.28
N ALA A 112 -13.38 -8.99 -7.23
CA ALA A 112 -13.75 -10.15 -6.45
C ALA A 112 -15.12 -9.98 -5.79
N ARG A 113 -15.39 -8.78 -5.26
CA ARG A 113 -16.69 -8.46 -4.67
C ARG A 113 -17.81 -8.49 -5.72
N SER A 114 -17.54 -7.95 -6.90
CA SER A 114 -18.51 -7.97 -8.01
C SER A 114 -18.84 -9.39 -8.44
N ARG A 115 -17.81 -10.24 -8.56
CA ARG A 115 -18.00 -11.64 -8.93
C ARG A 115 -18.83 -12.39 -7.87
N THR A 116 -18.57 -12.13 -6.60
CA THR A 116 -19.32 -12.74 -5.51
C THR A 116 -20.78 -12.31 -5.54
N LYS A 117 -21.03 -11.02 -5.75
CA LYS A 117 -22.40 -10.50 -5.86
C LYS A 117 -23.14 -11.12 -7.04
N ALA A 118 -22.51 -11.18 -8.20
CA ALA A 118 -23.09 -11.78 -9.39
C ALA A 118 -23.41 -13.26 -9.17
N ARG A 119 -22.50 -14.01 -8.53
CA ARG A 119 -22.71 -15.41 -8.25
C ARG A 119 -23.88 -15.63 -7.29
N MET A 120 -23.99 -14.80 -6.28
CA MET A 120 -25.09 -14.88 -5.32
C MET A 120 -26.42 -14.52 -5.95
N ALA A 121 -26.45 -13.50 -6.82
CA ALA A 121 -27.65 -13.11 -7.56
C ALA A 121 -28.12 -14.24 -8.49
N ASN A 122 -27.20 -14.88 -9.21
CA ASN A 122 -27.53 -16.02 -10.08
C ASN A 122 -28.11 -17.20 -9.28
N LYS A 123 -27.59 -17.47 -8.11
CA LYS A 123 -28.13 -18.52 -7.24
C LYS A 123 -29.55 -18.20 -6.79
N LYS A 124 -29.82 -16.95 -6.45
CA LYS A 124 -31.18 -16.50 -6.06
C LYS A 124 -32.16 -16.67 -7.22
N ASP A 125 -31.79 -16.27 -8.41
CA ASP A 125 -32.62 -16.37 -9.59
C ASP A 125 -32.93 -17.85 -9.91
N SER A 126 -31.95 -18.73 -9.82
CA SER A 126 -32.14 -20.16 -10.02
C SER A 126 -33.14 -20.74 -9.02
N ARG A 127 -33.08 -20.32 -7.77
CA ARG A 127 -34.01 -20.78 -6.74
C ARG A 127 -35.44 -20.29 -6.98
N SER A 128 -35.60 -19.05 -7.39
CA SER A 128 -36.93 -18.50 -7.60
C SER A 128 -37.59 -19.08 -8.88
N SER A 129 -36.83 -19.49 -9.87
CA SER A 129 -37.38 -20.10 -11.08
C SER A 129 -37.87 -21.53 -10.86
N ARG A 130 -37.56 -22.14 -9.74
CA ARG A 130 -38.02 -23.49 -9.39
C ARG A 130 -39.24 -23.48 -8.47
N GLY A 131 -39.66 -22.30 -8.06
CA GLY A 131 -40.79 -22.10 -7.15
C GLY A 131 -42.16 -22.43 -7.71
#